data_aaa160c3a923734827d4b87d32124e26
#
_entry.id   aaa160c3a923734827d4b87d32124e26
#
_cell.length_a   1.000
_cell.length_b   1.000
_cell.length_c   1.000
_cell.angle_alpha   90.00
_cell.angle_beta   90.00
_cell.angle_gamma   90.00
#
_symmetry.space_group_name_H-M   'P 1'
#
loop_
_entity.id
_entity.type
_entity.pdbx_description
1 polymer ?
#
loop_
_entity_poly.entity_id
_entity_poly.type
_entity_poly.pdbx_seq_one_letter_code
_entity_poly.pdbx_strand_id
1 'polypeptide(L)'
;MKQLIITADDFGLSSGVNAAVEQGWRDGILTCASIMPGATAFDQALTIARRNPGLQVGLHLTLVQGKAVLPSSQIPDLVNEAGEFSNNPVACGMRYFFDKGLYKQLKQEIEAQIQRVVDSGIPLSHIDGHLNIHLHPTVFAFLTELMPRYGITSFRLSRERLCHNLRFDRERRAGKTIERIIFGALANHARPILKELGIRYAGEVKGVLNSGRMTEGYILQIIEGLSDGLTELYFHPGILPDTEITRRMPDYRHADELAAIISPRIKQRVAELNIGLENYRGDRKEYA
;
A
#
# COMPACT_ATOMS: atom_id res chain seq x y z
N MET A 1 -18.15 -9.68 13.33
CA MET A 1 -18.57 -9.30 11.95
C MET A 1 -17.30 -9.18 11.10
N LYS A 2 -17.31 -9.75 9.89
CA LYS A 2 -16.17 -9.72 8.96
C LYS A 2 -16.18 -8.41 8.17
N GLN A 3 -15.03 -7.72 8.10
CA GLN A 3 -14.86 -6.45 7.41
C GLN A 3 -13.59 -6.49 6.56
N LEU A 4 -13.66 -5.94 5.34
CA LEU A 4 -12.54 -5.87 4.41
C LEU A 4 -12.26 -4.42 3.99
N ILE A 5 -10.99 -4.07 4.01
CA ILE A 5 -10.43 -2.96 3.25
C ILE A 5 -9.78 -3.55 2.00
N ILE A 6 -10.07 -2.99 0.83
CA ILE A 6 -9.47 -3.40 -0.44
C ILE A 6 -8.68 -2.22 -0.98
N THR A 7 -7.36 -2.33 -1.00
CA THR A 7 -6.45 -1.25 -1.38
C THR A 7 -5.72 -1.57 -2.68
N ALA A 8 -5.66 -0.61 -3.60
CA ALA A 8 -4.76 -0.66 -4.75
C ALA A 8 -3.52 0.18 -4.45
N ASP A 9 -2.36 -0.45 -4.50
CA ASP A 9 -1.06 0.18 -4.32
C ASP A 9 -0.56 0.84 -5.62
N ASP A 10 0.48 1.65 -5.52
CA ASP A 10 1.18 2.31 -6.62
C ASP A 10 0.32 3.31 -7.46
N PHE A 11 -0.79 3.82 -6.93
CA PHE A 11 -1.60 4.83 -7.62
C PHE A 11 -0.76 6.06 -7.95
N GLY A 12 -0.75 6.48 -9.19
CA GLY A 12 0.13 7.55 -9.71
C GLY A 12 1.41 7.05 -10.37
N LEU A 13 1.75 5.77 -10.27
CA LEU A 13 2.96 5.21 -10.88
C LEU A 13 2.94 5.37 -12.40
N SER A 14 1.84 5.02 -13.05
CA SER A 14 1.65 5.08 -14.49
C SER A 14 0.18 5.25 -14.86
N SER A 15 -0.08 5.53 -16.15
CA SER A 15 -1.45 5.63 -16.67
C SER A 15 -2.20 4.30 -16.61
N GLY A 16 -1.51 3.16 -16.78
CA GLY A 16 -2.10 1.83 -16.71
C GLY A 16 -2.52 1.47 -15.28
N VAL A 17 -1.73 1.83 -14.26
CA VAL A 17 -2.12 1.69 -12.85
C VAL A 17 -3.30 2.60 -12.53
N ASN A 18 -3.24 3.87 -12.95
CA ASN A 18 -4.29 4.84 -12.68
C ASN A 18 -5.65 4.40 -13.23
N ALA A 19 -5.67 3.92 -14.48
CA ALA A 19 -6.88 3.41 -15.12
C ALA A 19 -7.41 2.14 -14.42
N ALA A 20 -6.51 1.26 -13.97
CA ALA A 20 -6.90 0.06 -13.21
C ALA A 20 -7.51 0.42 -11.84
N VAL A 21 -6.97 1.42 -11.15
CA VAL A 21 -7.52 1.93 -9.88
C VAL A 21 -8.92 2.52 -10.11
N GLU A 22 -9.11 3.36 -11.13
CA GLU A 22 -10.41 3.93 -11.46
C GLU A 22 -11.43 2.84 -11.79
N GLN A 23 -11.06 1.87 -12.62
CA GLN A 23 -11.92 0.74 -12.96
C GLN A 23 -12.24 -0.12 -11.74
N GLY A 24 -11.24 -0.45 -10.92
CA GLY A 24 -11.43 -1.22 -9.68
C GLY A 24 -12.36 -0.55 -8.69
N TRP A 25 -12.34 0.78 -8.62
CA TRP A 25 -13.27 1.57 -7.82
C TRP A 25 -14.69 1.55 -8.37
N ARG A 26 -14.86 1.84 -9.67
CA ARG A 26 -16.18 1.98 -10.28
C ARG A 26 -16.89 0.64 -10.48
N ASP A 27 -16.15 -0.36 -10.96
CA ASP A 27 -16.70 -1.63 -11.40
C ASP A 27 -16.39 -2.77 -10.42
N GLY A 28 -15.62 -2.52 -9.36
CA GLY A 28 -15.06 -3.54 -8.48
C GLY A 28 -15.31 -3.31 -7.00
N ILE A 29 -14.58 -4.08 -6.20
CA ILE A 29 -14.65 -4.08 -4.74
C ILE A 29 -13.64 -3.11 -4.08
N LEU A 30 -12.87 -2.35 -4.84
CA LEU A 30 -11.84 -1.45 -4.31
C LEU A 30 -12.45 -0.41 -3.38
N THR A 31 -11.84 -0.16 -2.22
CA THR A 31 -12.29 0.83 -1.24
C THR A 31 -11.28 1.95 -1.02
N CYS A 32 -10.00 1.66 -1.25
CA CYS A 32 -8.88 2.58 -1.05
C CYS A 32 -7.88 2.48 -2.20
N ALA A 33 -7.08 3.53 -2.38
CA ALA A 33 -5.86 3.49 -3.19
C ALA A 33 -4.75 4.24 -2.47
N SER A 34 -3.50 3.81 -2.65
CA SER A 34 -2.33 4.45 -2.04
C SER A 34 -1.50 5.14 -3.11
N ILE A 35 -1.40 6.49 -3.02
CA ILE A 35 -0.81 7.34 -4.05
C ILE A 35 0.69 7.54 -3.83
N MET A 36 1.48 7.49 -4.93
CA MET A 36 2.91 7.74 -4.96
C MET A 36 3.19 9.21 -5.37
N PRO A 37 3.52 10.11 -4.44
CA PRO A 37 3.65 11.53 -4.75
C PRO A 37 4.78 11.88 -5.72
N GLY A 38 5.89 11.12 -5.71
CA GLY A 38 7.03 11.32 -6.61
C GLY A 38 6.84 10.74 -8.02
N ALA A 39 5.78 9.98 -8.27
CA ALA A 39 5.61 9.25 -9.52
C ALA A 39 5.14 10.14 -10.68
N THR A 40 5.41 9.68 -11.91
CA THR A 40 5.22 10.48 -13.13
C THR A 40 3.76 10.73 -13.51
N ALA A 41 2.85 9.84 -13.11
CA ALA A 41 1.42 9.96 -13.38
C ALA A 41 0.62 10.46 -12.16
N PHE A 42 1.29 11.11 -11.19
CA PHE A 42 0.68 11.64 -9.96
C PHE A 42 -0.48 12.60 -10.25
N ASP A 43 -0.31 13.58 -11.14
CA ASP A 43 -1.35 14.56 -11.45
C ASP A 43 -2.58 13.94 -12.10
N GLN A 44 -2.39 12.89 -12.91
CA GLN A 44 -3.51 12.10 -13.43
C GLN A 44 -4.24 11.37 -12.30
N ALA A 45 -3.52 10.79 -11.35
CA ALA A 45 -4.10 10.14 -10.18
C ALA A 45 -4.94 11.11 -9.34
N LEU A 46 -4.45 12.34 -9.11
CA LEU A 46 -5.22 13.39 -8.44
C LEU A 46 -6.53 13.73 -9.18
N THR A 47 -6.47 13.76 -10.51
CA THR A 47 -7.66 14.02 -11.34
C THR A 47 -8.70 12.92 -11.16
N ILE A 48 -8.27 11.66 -11.14
CA ILE A 48 -9.14 10.51 -10.90
C ILE A 48 -9.71 10.54 -9.48
N ALA A 49 -8.89 10.80 -8.46
CA ALA A 49 -9.34 10.90 -7.08
C ALA A 49 -10.43 11.97 -6.89
N ARG A 50 -10.27 13.15 -7.51
CA ARG A 50 -11.27 14.23 -7.46
C ARG A 50 -12.60 13.86 -8.14
N ARG A 51 -12.57 13.06 -9.21
CA ARG A 51 -13.78 12.56 -9.89
C ARG A 51 -14.49 11.45 -9.13
N ASN A 52 -13.77 10.79 -8.22
CA ASN A 52 -14.28 9.66 -7.44
C ASN A 52 -14.12 9.94 -5.93
N PRO A 53 -14.90 10.88 -5.35
CA PRO A 53 -14.70 11.37 -3.98
C PRO A 53 -14.91 10.30 -2.89
N GLY A 54 -15.58 9.20 -3.23
CA GLY A 54 -15.73 8.05 -2.34
C GLY A 54 -14.50 7.13 -2.30
N LEU A 55 -13.60 7.19 -3.30
CA LEU A 55 -12.33 6.48 -3.28
C LEU A 55 -11.40 7.14 -2.25
N GLN A 56 -11.12 6.44 -1.18
CA GLN A 56 -10.21 6.96 -0.16
C GLN A 56 -8.75 6.81 -0.61
N VAL A 57 -8.00 7.91 -0.50
CA VAL A 57 -6.60 7.96 -0.92
C VAL A 57 -5.69 8.00 0.29
N GLY A 58 -4.73 7.07 0.36
CA GLY A 58 -3.62 7.06 1.32
C GLY A 58 -2.31 7.47 0.68
N LEU A 59 -1.28 7.67 1.50
CA LEU A 59 0.10 7.88 1.05
C LEU A 59 0.79 6.53 0.83
N HIS A 60 1.23 6.26 -0.40
CA HIS A 60 2.18 5.19 -0.69
C HIS A 60 3.61 5.73 -0.60
N LEU A 61 4.14 5.77 0.64
CA LEU A 61 5.45 6.32 0.92
C LEU A 61 6.53 5.61 0.11
N THR A 62 7.28 6.37 -0.67
CA THR A 62 8.28 5.84 -1.58
C THR A 62 9.67 6.34 -1.19
N LEU A 63 10.52 5.44 -0.67
CA LEU A 63 11.92 5.71 -0.31
C LEU A 63 12.89 4.68 -0.93
N VAL A 64 12.39 3.89 -1.87
CA VAL A 64 13.11 2.85 -2.59
C VAL A 64 12.40 2.61 -3.92
N GLN A 65 13.13 2.28 -4.98
CA GLN A 65 12.59 1.93 -6.31
C GLN A 65 11.58 2.93 -6.90
N GLY A 66 11.79 4.23 -6.68
CA GLY A 66 10.89 5.27 -7.18
C GLY A 66 11.57 6.63 -7.24
N LYS A 67 10.80 7.66 -7.56
CA LYS A 67 11.25 9.06 -7.58
C LYS A 67 10.92 9.77 -6.29
N ALA A 68 11.84 10.62 -5.85
CA ALA A 68 11.62 11.54 -4.75
C ALA A 68 10.73 12.72 -5.16
N VAL A 69 10.17 13.38 -4.15
CA VAL A 69 9.46 14.66 -4.30
C VAL A 69 10.45 15.82 -4.25
N LEU A 70 11.42 15.75 -3.35
CA LEU A 70 12.46 16.79 -3.26
C LEU A 70 13.49 16.63 -4.39
N PRO A 71 14.07 17.76 -4.87
CA PRO A 71 15.16 17.73 -5.83
C PRO A 71 16.41 17.06 -5.23
N SER A 72 17.20 16.41 -6.08
CA SER A 72 18.45 15.72 -5.66
C SER A 72 19.44 16.63 -4.92
N SER A 73 19.44 17.93 -5.19
CA SER A 73 20.28 18.91 -4.48
C SER A 73 19.93 19.08 -2.99
N GLN A 74 18.72 18.75 -2.56
CA GLN A 74 18.29 18.80 -1.16
C GLN A 74 18.49 17.47 -0.41
N ILE A 75 18.50 16.36 -1.16
CA ILE A 75 18.62 15.00 -0.61
C ILE A 75 19.68 14.17 -1.38
N PRO A 76 20.89 14.70 -1.59
CA PRO A 76 21.90 14.10 -2.47
C PRO A 76 22.35 12.70 -2.03
N ASP A 77 22.23 12.38 -0.74
CA ASP A 77 22.64 11.08 -0.21
C ASP A 77 21.54 10.00 -0.34
N LEU A 78 20.29 10.37 -0.67
CA LEU A 78 19.18 9.44 -0.81
C LEU A 78 18.92 9.02 -2.25
N VAL A 79 19.16 9.90 -3.21
CA VAL A 79 18.79 9.71 -4.61
C VAL A 79 19.97 9.96 -5.56
N ASN A 80 19.86 9.45 -6.78
CA ASN A 80 20.79 9.75 -7.86
C ASN A 80 20.48 11.14 -8.47
N GLU A 81 21.27 11.56 -9.47
CA GLU A 81 21.11 12.85 -10.18
C GLU A 81 19.71 12.98 -10.84
N ALA A 82 19.09 11.87 -11.24
CA ALA A 82 17.74 11.84 -11.79
C ALA A 82 16.63 11.92 -10.74
N GLY A 83 16.97 12.06 -9.44
CA GLY A 83 16.03 12.09 -8.34
C GLY A 83 15.40 10.72 -8.02
N GLU A 84 16.06 9.62 -8.40
CA GLU A 84 15.55 8.27 -8.15
C GLU A 84 16.25 7.62 -6.96
N PHE A 85 15.48 6.99 -6.09
CA PHE A 85 15.99 6.13 -5.01
C PHE A 85 16.65 4.88 -5.58
N SER A 86 17.55 4.28 -4.79
CA SER A 86 18.18 3.00 -5.13
C SER A 86 17.15 1.89 -5.36
N ASN A 87 17.45 1.00 -6.32
CA ASN A 87 16.64 -0.18 -6.59
C ASN A 87 16.92 -1.37 -5.65
N ASN A 88 17.80 -1.21 -4.66
CA ASN A 88 18.13 -2.27 -3.70
C ASN A 88 17.49 -1.99 -2.33
N PRO A 89 16.35 -2.65 -2.00
CA PRO A 89 15.62 -2.40 -0.77
C PRO A 89 16.41 -2.79 0.49
N VAL A 90 17.25 -3.83 0.39
CA VAL A 90 18.07 -4.27 1.54
C VAL A 90 19.16 -3.24 1.83
N ALA A 91 19.86 -2.76 0.81
CA ALA A 91 20.88 -1.72 0.99
C ALA A 91 20.27 -0.41 1.51
N CYS A 92 19.09 0.00 0.99
CA CYS A 92 18.36 1.15 1.51
C CYS A 92 18.02 0.98 3.00
N GLY A 93 17.40 -0.14 3.37
CA GLY A 93 17.04 -0.40 4.77
C GLY A 93 18.25 -0.37 5.70
N MET A 94 19.35 -1.02 5.32
CA MET A 94 20.59 -1.00 6.11
C MET A 94 21.14 0.42 6.28
N ARG A 95 21.20 1.22 5.21
CA ARG A 95 21.65 2.61 5.28
C ARG A 95 20.74 3.46 6.16
N TYR A 96 19.43 3.36 6.00
CA TYR A 96 18.44 4.12 6.78
C TYR A 96 18.47 3.76 8.27
N PHE A 97 18.92 2.57 8.61
CA PHE A 97 19.04 2.13 10.01
C PHE A 97 20.35 2.59 10.65
N PHE A 98 21.47 2.42 9.98
CA PHE A 98 22.80 2.62 10.57
C PHE A 98 23.38 4.01 10.32
N ASP A 99 23.05 4.66 9.20
CA ASP A 99 23.61 5.96 8.83
C ASP A 99 22.74 7.11 9.32
N LYS A 100 23.05 7.61 10.51
CA LYS A 100 22.35 8.75 11.11
C LYS A 100 22.53 10.06 10.33
N GLY A 101 23.55 10.17 9.48
CA GLY A 101 23.75 11.33 8.59
C GLY A 101 22.59 11.52 7.62
N LEU A 102 21.89 10.43 7.24
CA LEU A 102 20.75 10.48 6.34
C LEU A 102 19.45 10.97 7.00
N TYR A 103 19.34 10.97 8.32
CA TYR A 103 18.08 11.18 9.04
C TYR A 103 17.39 12.49 8.69
N LYS A 104 18.16 13.57 8.53
CA LYS A 104 17.62 14.87 8.14
C LYS A 104 16.97 14.81 6.76
N GLN A 105 17.68 14.26 5.78
CA GLN A 105 17.20 14.14 4.41
C GLN A 105 15.99 13.19 4.33
N LEU A 106 16.03 12.05 5.03
CA LEU A 106 14.89 11.11 5.12
C LEU A 106 13.65 11.80 5.67
N LYS A 107 13.77 12.50 6.78
CA LYS A 107 12.63 13.19 7.41
C LYS A 107 12.08 14.27 6.50
N GLN A 108 12.94 15.04 5.83
CA GLN A 108 12.55 16.07 4.87
C GLN A 108 11.78 15.48 3.68
N GLU A 109 12.25 14.38 3.11
CA GLU A 109 11.59 13.73 1.99
C GLU A 109 10.25 13.11 2.40
N ILE A 110 10.17 12.44 3.57
CA ILE A 110 8.92 11.89 4.09
C ILE A 110 7.89 13.00 4.28
N GLU A 111 8.28 14.10 4.90
CA GLU A 111 7.40 15.26 5.11
C GLU A 111 6.98 15.90 3.78
N ALA A 112 7.89 16.02 2.81
CA ALA A 112 7.58 16.53 1.47
C ALA A 112 6.58 15.66 0.72
N GLN A 113 6.67 14.34 0.84
CA GLN A 113 5.69 13.43 0.24
C GLN A 113 4.30 13.60 0.85
N ILE A 114 4.19 13.69 2.17
CA ILE A 114 2.92 13.98 2.86
C ILE A 114 2.38 15.34 2.40
N GLN A 115 3.20 16.38 2.46
CA GLN A 115 2.82 17.75 2.14
C GLN A 115 2.31 17.88 0.71
N ARG A 116 2.96 17.23 -0.27
CA ARG A 116 2.54 17.25 -1.67
C ARG A 116 1.12 16.72 -1.88
N VAL A 117 0.72 15.68 -1.15
CA VAL A 117 -0.65 15.15 -1.23
C VAL A 117 -1.62 16.10 -0.53
N VAL A 118 -1.26 16.62 0.64
CA VAL A 118 -2.09 17.57 1.39
C VAL A 118 -2.32 18.85 0.58
N ASP A 119 -1.28 19.42 -0.04
CA ASP A 119 -1.38 20.61 -0.90
C ASP A 119 -2.25 20.41 -2.14
N SER A 120 -2.41 19.16 -2.58
CA SER A 120 -3.33 18.82 -3.69
C SER A 120 -4.81 18.94 -3.32
N GLY A 121 -5.13 19.11 -2.02
CA GLY A 121 -6.49 19.14 -1.49
C GLY A 121 -7.14 17.77 -1.35
N ILE A 122 -6.40 16.67 -1.58
CA ILE A 122 -6.89 15.31 -1.34
C ILE A 122 -6.66 14.96 0.14
N PRO A 123 -7.72 14.64 0.91
CA PRO A 123 -7.56 14.26 2.30
C PRO A 123 -6.92 12.88 2.41
N LEU A 124 -5.74 12.80 3.06
CA LEU A 124 -5.09 11.52 3.32
C LEU A 124 -5.92 10.66 4.29
N SER A 125 -6.20 9.44 3.87
CA SER A 125 -6.93 8.47 4.70
C SER A 125 -6.03 7.62 5.58
N HIS A 126 -4.86 7.22 5.07
CA HIS A 126 -3.91 6.32 5.74
C HIS A 126 -2.49 6.49 5.18
N ILE A 127 -1.53 5.85 5.83
CA ILE A 127 -0.18 5.68 5.32
C ILE A 127 0.13 4.19 5.18
N ASP A 128 0.69 3.86 4.05
CA ASP A 128 1.42 2.63 3.78
C ASP A 128 2.72 2.96 3.01
N GLY A 129 3.35 2.02 2.31
CA GLY A 129 4.55 2.37 1.57
C GLY A 129 5.07 1.27 0.67
N HIS A 130 5.69 1.72 -0.39
CA HIS A 130 6.29 0.88 -1.41
C HIS A 130 7.28 -0.09 -0.78
N LEU A 131 7.17 -1.38 -1.11
CA LEU A 131 7.93 -2.47 -0.48
C LEU A 131 7.83 -2.49 1.07
N ASN A 132 6.74 -1.97 1.63
CA ASN A 132 6.51 -1.88 3.07
C ASN A 132 7.57 -1.07 3.84
N ILE A 133 8.26 -0.11 3.18
CA ILE A 133 9.31 0.72 3.77
C ILE A 133 8.82 1.58 4.95
N HIS A 134 7.52 1.89 5.00
CA HIS A 134 6.88 2.62 6.08
C HIS A 134 7.00 1.93 7.45
N LEU A 135 7.24 0.60 7.48
CA LEU A 135 7.48 -0.17 8.71
C LEU A 135 8.96 -0.18 9.13
N HIS A 136 9.88 0.32 8.29
CA HIS A 136 11.29 0.41 8.67
C HIS A 136 11.45 1.24 9.95
N PRO A 137 12.19 0.79 11.00
CA PRO A 137 12.17 1.42 12.32
C PRO A 137 12.45 2.93 12.30
N THR A 138 13.46 3.38 11.54
CA THR A 138 13.79 4.81 11.41
C THR A 138 12.69 5.59 10.70
N VAL A 139 12.14 5.03 9.60
CA VAL A 139 11.06 5.66 8.83
C VAL A 139 9.78 5.73 9.67
N PHE A 140 9.44 4.64 10.34
CA PHE A 140 8.28 4.57 11.23
C PHE A 140 8.37 5.59 12.36
N ALA A 141 9.54 5.77 12.98
CA ALA A 141 9.74 6.79 14.00
C ALA A 141 9.44 8.21 13.47
N PHE A 142 9.90 8.56 12.26
CA PHE A 142 9.56 9.85 11.65
C PHE A 142 8.07 9.97 11.32
N LEU A 143 7.44 8.90 10.85
CA LEU A 143 6.00 8.90 10.57
C LEU A 143 5.17 9.11 11.84
N THR A 144 5.56 8.52 12.98
CA THR A 144 4.84 8.71 14.25
C THR A 144 4.89 10.15 14.77
N GLU A 145 5.94 10.91 14.43
CA GLU A 145 6.01 12.34 14.72
C GLU A 145 5.15 13.19 13.74
N LEU A 146 5.08 12.78 12.47
CA LEU A 146 4.42 13.55 11.42
C LEU A 146 2.91 13.30 11.37
N MET A 147 2.47 12.04 11.56
CA MET A 147 1.06 11.67 11.44
C MET A 147 0.11 12.56 12.26
N PRO A 148 0.36 12.85 13.55
CA PRO A 148 -0.52 13.75 14.32
C PRO A 148 -0.56 15.18 13.77
N ARG A 149 0.57 15.67 13.25
CA ARG A 149 0.68 17.03 12.67
C ARG A 149 -0.18 17.21 11.41
N TYR A 150 -0.35 16.14 10.65
CA TYR A 150 -1.13 16.12 9.41
C TYR A 150 -2.53 15.51 9.57
N GLY A 151 -2.95 15.18 10.81
CA GLY A 151 -4.26 14.60 11.08
C GLY A 151 -4.46 13.21 10.49
N ILE A 152 -3.39 12.45 10.28
CA ILE A 152 -3.44 11.10 9.71
C ILE A 152 -3.74 10.12 10.83
N THR A 153 -4.85 9.41 10.72
CA THR A 153 -5.39 8.55 11.79
C THR A 153 -5.36 7.06 11.49
N SER A 154 -4.84 6.66 10.33
CA SER A 154 -4.81 5.26 9.94
C SER A 154 -3.49 4.85 9.28
N PHE A 155 -3.13 3.56 9.41
CA PHE A 155 -1.84 3.04 9.00
C PHE A 155 -1.95 1.56 8.60
N ARG A 156 -1.25 1.14 7.53
CA ARG A 156 -1.13 -0.27 7.18
C ARG A 156 -0.14 -0.97 8.10
N LEU A 157 -0.61 -1.89 8.93
CA LEU A 157 0.25 -2.74 9.75
C LEU A 157 0.47 -4.08 9.04
N SER A 158 1.44 -4.13 8.12
CA SER A 158 1.70 -5.29 7.25
C SER A 158 2.05 -6.54 8.04
N ARG A 159 1.03 -7.36 8.33
CA ARG A 159 1.15 -8.60 9.09
C ARG A 159 0.22 -9.65 8.50
N GLU A 160 0.80 -10.73 8.02
CA GLU A 160 0.08 -11.88 7.47
C GLU A 160 0.43 -13.18 8.21
N ARG A 161 -0.55 -14.08 8.38
CA ARG A 161 -0.35 -15.39 9.00
C ARG A 161 0.13 -16.38 7.94
N LEU A 162 1.35 -16.88 8.09
CA LEU A 162 1.96 -17.82 7.16
C LEU A 162 1.15 -19.11 7.00
N CYS A 163 0.60 -19.65 8.08
CA CYS A 163 -0.21 -20.88 8.04
C CYS A 163 -1.46 -20.74 7.19
N HIS A 164 -2.09 -19.56 7.15
CA HIS A 164 -3.23 -19.28 6.28
C HIS A 164 -2.78 -19.17 4.82
N ASN A 165 -1.67 -18.45 4.55
CA ASN A 165 -1.14 -18.30 3.20
C ASN A 165 -0.75 -19.66 2.59
N LEU A 166 0.02 -20.47 3.33
CA LEU A 166 0.51 -21.78 2.86
C LEU A 166 -0.59 -22.85 2.65
N ARG A 167 -1.81 -22.62 3.14
CA ARG A 167 -2.96 -23.47 2.79
C ARG A 167 -3.31 -23.38 1.31
N PHE A 168 -3.11 -22.21 0.72
CA PHE A 168 -3.58 -21.85 -0.60
C PHE A 168 -2.46 -21.74 -1.62
N ASP A 169 -1.28 -21.24 -1.19
CA ASP A 169 -0.11 -21.11 -2.05
C ASP A 169 1.14 -21.56 -1.30
N ARG A 170 1.71 -22.67 -1.75
CA ARG A 170 2.92 -23.27 -1.17
C ARG A 170 4.21 -22.88 -1.91
N GLU A 171 4.11 -22.09 -2.96
CA GLU A 171 5.28 -21.58 -3.68
C GLU A 171 6.11 -20.66 -2.76
N ARG A 172 7.40 -20.57 -3.04
CA ARG A 172 8.34 -19.69 -2.32
C ARG A 172 8.32 -19.83 -0.79
N ARG A 173 8.03 -21.02 -0.23
CA ARG A 173 7.87 -21.23 1.23
C ARG A 173 8.99 -20.61 2.07
N ALA A 174 10.26 -20.80 1.66
CA ALA A 174 11.42 -20.24 2.39
C ALA A 174 11.39 -18.71 2.40
N GLY A 175 11.16 -18.08 1.24
CA GLY A 175 11.01 -16.62 1.13
C GLY A 175 9.86 -16.09 1.98
N LYS A 176 8.67 -16.70 1.86
CA LYS A 176 7.49 -16.34 2.67
C LYS A 176 7.74 -16.46 4.18
N THR A 177 8.53 -17.45 4.59
CA THR A 177 8.90 -17.63 6.00
C THR A 177 9.78 -16.47 6.48
N ILE A 178 10.78 -16.09 5.69
CA ILE A 178 11.67 -14.96 5.99
C ILE A 178 10.85 -13.64 6.03
N GLU A 179 10.05 -13.38 5.01
CA GLU A 179 9.17 -12.21 4.93
C GLU A 179 8.23 -12.15 6.16
N ARG A 180 7.62 -13.27 6.53
CA ARG A 180 6.77 -13.37 7.73
C ARG A 180 7.52 -13.02 9.01
N ILE A 181 8.77 -13.45 9.17
CA ILE A 181 9.59 -13.17 10.35
C ILE A 181 9.91 -11.67 10.40
N ILE A 182 10.38 -11.11 9.28
CA ILE A 182 10.76 -9.69 9.19
C ILE A 182 9.54 -8.80 9.45
N PHE A 183 8.47 -8.93 8.66
CA PHE A 183 7.28 -8.10 8.80
C PHE A 183 6.55 -8.35 10.12
N GLY A 184 6.62 -9.59 10.65
CA GLY A 184 6.10 -9.89 11.98
C GLY A 184 6.83 -9.16 13.10
N ALA A 185 8.15 -9.07 13.03
CA ALA A 185 8.96 -8.33 14.01
C ALA A 185 8.68 -6.83 13.91
N LEU A 186 8.67 -6.27 12.69
CA LEU A 186 8.35 -4.85 12.44
C LEU A 186 6.94 -4.49 12.92
N ALA A 187 5.95 -5.32 12.62
CA ALA A 187 4.58 -5.09 13.06
C ALA A 187 4.42 -5.20 14.59
N ASN A 188 5.15 -6.11 15.23
CA ASN A 188 5.14 -6.22 16.69
C ASN A 188 5.79 -5.00 17.35
N HIS A 189 6.81 -4.39 16.74
CA HIS A 189 7.39 -3.14 17.18
C HIS A 189 6.41 -1.96 17.02
N ALA A 190 5.77 -1.84 15.85
CA ALA A 190 4.90 -0.71 15.53
C ALA A 190 3.56 -0.73 16.30
N ARG A 191 2.99 -1.92 16.53
CA ARG A 191 1.64 -2.08 17.10
C ARG A 191 1.39 -1.33 18.42
N PRO A 192 2.22 -1.44 19.46
CA PRO A 192 1.98 -0.74 20.73
C PRO A 192 1.99 0.78 20.54
N ILE A 193 2.87 1.30 19.71
CA ILE A 193 3.00 2.73 19.41
C ILE A 193 1.76 3.23 18.65
N LEU A 194 1.31 2.51 17.62
CA LEU A 194 0.09 2.86 16.89
C LEU A 194 -1.15 2.86 17.82
N LYS A 195 -1.22 1.89 18.74
CA LYS A 195 -2.30 1.83 19.72
C LYS A 195 -2.28 3.03 20.69
N GLU A 196 -1.11 3.42 21.17
CA GLU A 196 -0.93 4.58 22.05
C GLU A 196 -1.33 5.88 21.35
N LEU A 197 -1.00 6.02 20.07
CA LEU A 197 -1.36 7.15 19.23
C LEU A 197 -2.84 7.13 18.77
N GLY A 198 -3.62 6.10 19.10
CA GLY A 198 -5.00 5.96 18.63
C GLY A 198 -5.15 5.72 17.13
N ILE A 199 -4.10 5.26 16.46
CA ILE A 199 -4.07 5.04 15.02
C ILE A 199 -4.80 3.74 14.66
N ARG A 200 -5.72 3.83 13.70
CA ARG A 200 -6.49 2.68 13.20
C ARG A 200 -5.66 1.84 12.23
N TYR A 201 -5.75 0.53 12.34
CA TYR A 201 -5.11 -0.44 11.44
C TYR A 201 -5.91 -1.74 11.34
N ALA A 202 -5.75 -2.46 10.23
CA ALA A 202 -6.33 -3.79 10.07
C ALA A 202 -5.62 -4.82 10.96
N GLY A 203 -6.37 -5.76 11.53
CA GLY A 203 -5.84 -6.83 12.38
C GLY A 203 -4.94 -7.82 11.62
N GLU A 204 -5.20 -7.98 10.33
CA GLU A 204 -4.41 -8.78 9.39
C GLU A 204 -4.37 -8.09 8.02
N VAL A 205 -3.24 -8.19 7.32
CA VAL A 205 -3.05 -7.66 5.97
C VAL A 205 -2.67 -8.83 5.06
N LYS A 206 -3.46 -9.08 4.01
CA LYS A 206 -3.21 -10.10 2.99
C LYS A 206 -2.61 -9.45 1.75
N GLY A 207 -1.74 -10.17 1.07
CA GLY A 207 -0.95 -9.67 -0.06
C GLY A 207 0.53 -9.50 0.28
N VAL A 208 0.89 -9.49 1.57
CA VAL A 208 2.30 -9.40 2.01
C VAL A 208 3.12 -10.58 1.50
N LEU A 209 2.59 -11.80 1.61
CA LEU A 209 3.25 -13.04 1.21
C LEU A 209 2.90 -13.48 -0.24
N ASN A 210 1.96 -12.79 -0.90
CA ASN A 210 1.51 -13.07 -2.28
C ASN A 210 1.45 -11.80 -3.13
N SER A 211 2.33 -10.84 -2.86
CA SER A 211 2.42 -9.58 -3.60
C SER A 211 2.55 -9.84 -5.11
N GLY A 212 1.74 -9.16 -5.91
CA GLY A 212 1.67 -9.32 -7.36
C GLY A 212 0.97 -10.60 -7.85
N ARG A 213 0.35 -11.39 -6.94
CA ARG A 213 -0.31 -12.67 -7.27
C ARG A 213 -1.67 -12.85 -6.57
N MET A 214 -2.36 -11.76 -6.29
CA MET A 214 -3.69 -11.75 -5.66
C MET A 214 -4.78 -12.05 -6.69
N THR A 215 -4.78 -13.28 -7.22
CA THR A 215 -5.69 -13.74 -8.27
C THR A 215 -7.09 -14.05 -7.75
N GLU A 216 -8.10 -14.10 -8.64
CA GLU A 216 -9.50 -14.41 -8.27
C GLU A 216 -9.61 -15.67 -7.41
N GLY A 217 -8.99 -16.78 -7.85
CA GLY A 217 -9.06 -18.04 -7.12
C GLY A 217 -8.45 -17.98 -5.73
N TYR A 218 -7.34 -17.21 -5.57
CA TYR A 218 -6.71 -16.99 -4.28
C TYR A 218 -7.58 -16.13 -3.36
N ILE A 219 -8.20 -15.06 -3.88
CA ILE A 219 -9.09 -14.18 -3.12
C ILE A 219 -10.34 -14.91 -2.64
N LEU A 220 -10.98 -15.71 -3.49
CA LEU A 220 -12.14 -16.53 -3.08
C LEU A 220 -11.81 -17.44 -1.88
N GLN A 221 -10.63 -18.06 -1.88
CA GLN A 221 -10.18 -18.88 -0.75
C GLN A 221 -9.93 -18.06 0.52
N ILE A 222 -9.37 -16.83 0.40
CA ILE A 222 -9.20 -15.91 1.53
C ILE A 222 -10.57 -15.54 2.11
N ILE A 223 -11.53 -15.18 1.28
CA ILE A 223 -12.88 -14.75 1.69
C ILE A 223 -13.60 -15.85 2.48
N GLU A 224 -13.50 -17.11 2.04
CA GLU A 224 -14.04 -18.26 2.77
C GLU A 224 -13.45 -18.41 4.18
N GLY A 225 -12.14 -18.19 4.29
CA GLY A 225 -11.39 -18.36 5.53
C GLY A 225 -11.28 -17.12 6.43
N LEU A 226 -11.98 -16.01 6.10
CA LEU A 226 -11.92 -14.79 6.91
C LEU A 226 -12.43 -15.02 8.33
N SER A 227 -11.65 -14.51 9.28
CA SER A 227 -12.06 -14.39 10.69
C SER A 227 -12.86 -13.10 10.91
N ASP A 228 -13.58 -12.99 12.01
CA ASP A 228 -14.18 -11.73 12.44
C ASP A 228 -13.13 -10.66 12.70
N GLY A 229 -13.50 -9.42 12.43
CA GLY A 229 -12.65 -8.25 12.53
C GLY A 229 -12.29 -7.65 11.17
N LEU A 230 -11.41 -6.66 11.19
CA LEU A 230 -10.96 -5.93 10.03
C LEU A 230 -9.72 -6.59 9.42
N THR A 231 -9.83 -6.95 8.13
CA THR A 231 -8.72 -7.47 7.31
C THR A 231 -8.52 -6.54 6.11
N GLU A 232 -7.28 -6.27 5.76
CA GLU A 232 -6.94 -5.60 4.51
C GLU A 232 -6.47 -6.60 3.47
N LEU A 233 -6.92 -6.43 2.22
CA LEU A 233 -6.36 -7.07 1.03
C LEU A 233 -5.76 -5.96 0.16
N TYR A 234 -4.47 -6.02 -0.17
CA TYR A 234 -3.88 -5.06 -1.09
C TYR A 234 -3.43 -5.70 -2.40
N PHE A 235 -3.42 -4.91 -3.45
CA PHE A 235 -3.26 -5.33 -4.84
C PHE A 235 -2.38 -4.34 -5.59
N HIS A 236 -1.75 -4.81 -6.66
CA HIS A 236 -1.02 -3.99 -7.65
C HIS A 236 -1.68 -4.11 -9.02
N PRO A 237 -2.93 -3.62 -9.20
CA PRO A 237 -3.64 -3.78 -10.45
C PRO A 237 -3.02 -2.89 -11.53
N GLY A 238 -3.09 -3.34 -12.79
CA GLY A 238 -2.61 -2.55 -13.92
C GLY A 238 -3.22 -3.00 -15.23
N ILE A 239 -3.42 -2.04 -16.13
CA ILE A 239 -3.81 -2.28 -17.51
C ILE A 239 -2.56 -2.31 -18.38
N LEU A 240 -2.37 -3.39 -19.11
CA LEU A 240 -1.23 -3.60 -20.00
C LEU A 240 -1.61 -3.37 -21.47
N PRO A 241 -0.68 -2.97 -22.35
CA PRO A 241 0.76 -2.77 -22.08
C PRO A 241 1.05 -1.47 -21.31
N ASP A 242 1.98 -1.52 -20.35
CA ASP A 242 2.48 -0.37 -19.62
C ASP A 242 3.98 -0.57 -19.32
N THR A 243 4.81 0.37 -19.78
CA THR A 243 6.27 0.24 -19.70
C THR A 243 6.81 0.37 -18.28
N GLU A 244 6.20 1.23 -17.45
CA GLU A 244 6.64 1.42 -16.07
C GLU A 244 6.37 0.18 -15.22
N ILE A 245 5.19 -0.40 -15.33
CA ILE A 245 4.84 -1.62 -14.60
C ILE A 245 5.75 -2.77 -15.05
N THR A 246 5.90 -2.96 -16.37
CA THR A 246 6.73 -4.04 -16.93
C THR A 246 8.19 -3.91 -16.52
N ARG A 247 8.72 -2.67 -16.44
CA ARG A 247 10.10 -2.41 -16.03
C ARG A 247 10.33 -2.66 -14.54
N ARG A 248 9.38 -2.25 -13.69
CA ARG A 248 9.54 -2.27 -12.22
C ARG A 248 9.11 -3.58 -11.59
N MET A 249 8.06 -4.18 -12.09
CA MET A 249 7.41 -5.37 -11.52
C MET A 249 7.06 -6.39 -12.60
N PRO A 250 8.06 -6.90 -13.37
CA PRO A 250 7.83 -7.78 -14.53
C PRO A 250 7.15 -9.10 -14.17
N ASP A 251 7.33 -9.57 -12.93
CA ASP A 251 6.81 -10.85 -12.45
C ASP A 251 5.40 -10.75 -11.81
N TYR A 252 4.85 -9.53 -11.72
CA TYR A 252 3.53 -9.32 -11.13
C TYR A 252 2.42 -9.58 -12.16
N ARG A 253 1.33 -10.15 -11.70
CA ARG A 253 0.14 -10.50 -12.50
C ARG A 253 -0.89 -9.36 -12.45
N HIS A 254 -0.49 -8.17 -12.86
CA HIS A 254 -1.28 -6.94 -12.74
C HIS A 254 -2.69 -7.03 -13.34
N ALA A 255 -2.83 -7.63 -14.53
CA ALA A 255 -4.12 -7.82 -15.18
C ALA A 255 -5.02 -8.81 -14.41
N ASP A 256 -4.43 -9.87 -13.83
CA ASP A 256 -5.18 -10.83 -13.03
C ASP A 256 -5.62 -10.25 -11.70
N GLU A 257 -4.82 -9.36 -11.10
CA GLU A 257 -5.19 -8.66 -9.89
C GLU A 257 -6.33 -7.66 -10.15
N LEU A 258 -6.30 -6.95 -11.29
CA LEU A 258 -7.44 -6.14 -11.71
C LEU A 258 -8.68 -7.00 -11.95
N ALA A 259 -8.54 -8.12 -12.67
CA ALA A 259 -9.64 -9.05 -12.91
C ALA A 259 -10.25 -9.57 -11.60
N ALA A 260 -9.43 -9.83 -10.57
CA ALA A 260 -9.91 -10.23 -9.25
C ALA A 260 -10.72 -9.10 -8.57
N ILE A 261 -10.22 -7.86 -8.61
CA ILE A 261 -10.90 -6.71 -8.01
C ILE A 261 -12.30 -6.49 -8.64
N ILE A 262 -12.42 -6.64 -9.95
CA ILE A 262 -13.69 -6.41 -10.68
C ILE A 262 -14.55 -7.67 -10.83
N SER A 263 -14.12 -8.82 -10.30
CA SER A 263 -14.80 -10.12 -10.48
C SER A 263 -16.23 -10.13 -9.94
N PRO A 264 -17.24 -10.46 -10.77
CA PRO A 264 -18.59 -10.66 -10.31
C PRO A 264 -18.73 -11.79 -9.27
N ARG A 265 -17.91 -12.85 -9.40
CA ARG A 265 -17.89 -13.96 -8.45
C ARG A 265 -17.42 -13.54 -7.06
N ILE A 266 -16.39 -12.69 -7.00
CA ILE A 266 -15.91 -12.15 -5.72
C ILE A 266 -16.97 -11.24 -5.12
N LYS A 267 -17.59 -10.34 -5.90
CA LYS A 267 -18.67 -9.47 -5.43
C LYS A 267 -19.82 -10.28 -4.85
N GLN A 268 -20.30 -11.27 -5.60
CA GLN A 268 -21.36 -12.17 -5.15
C GLN A 268 -20.98 -12.86 -3.84
N ARG A 269 -19.75 -13.39 -3.75
CA ARG A 269 -19.32 -14.12 -2.55
C ARG A 269 -19.16 -13.23 -1.32
N VAL A 270 -18.69 -11.98 -1.49
CA VAL A 270 -18.66 -10.97 -0.43
C VAL A 270 -20.06 -10.70 0.11
N ALA A 271 -21.06 -10.56 -0.79
CA ALA A 271 -22.45 -10.34 -0.41
C ALA A 271 -23.07 -11.57 0.29
N GLU A 272 -22.90 -12.79 -0.25
CA GLU A 272 -23.40 -14.04 0.34
C GLU A 272 -22.89 -14.28 1.76
N LEU A 273 -21.63 -13.94 2.02
CA LEU A 273 -21.00 -14.09 3.34
C LEU A 273 -21.23 -12.90 4.27
N ASN A 274 -22.00 -11.91 3.81
CA ASN A 274 -22.30 -10.68 4.56
C ASN A 274 -21.01 -9.99 5.09
N ILE A 275 -20.00 -9.87 4.21
CA ILE A 275 -18.74 -9.21 4.51
C ILE A 275 -18.89 -7.72 4.22
N GLY A 276 -18.65 -6.88 5.24
CA GLY A 276 -18.66 -5.42 5.05
C GLY A 276 -17.42 -4.95 4.30
N LEU A 277 -17.61 -4.19 3.22
CA LEU A 277 -16.51 -3.43 2.60
C LEU A 277 -16.44 -2.05 3.22
N GLU A 278 -15.27 -1.69 3.70
CA GLU A 278 -15.03 -0.37 4.29
C GLU A 278 -13.66 0.18 3.90
N ASN A 279 -13.46 1.45 4.13
CA ASN A 279 -12.18 2.11 3.95
C ASN A 279 -11.46 2.29 5.31
N TYR A 280 -10.29 2.92 5.29
CA TYR A 280 -9.50 3.18 6.48
C TYR A 280 -10.14 4.18 7.46
N ARG A 281 -11.14 4.97 7.04
CA ARG A 281 -11.93 5.84 7.92
C ARG A 281 -13.12 5.13 8.57
N GLY A 282 -13.47 3.94 8.08
CA GLY A 282 -14.64 3.18 8.53
C GLY A 282 -15.92 3.45 7.73
N ASP A 283 -15.81 4.22 6.64
CA ASP A 283 -16.96 4.44 5.75
C ASP A 283 -17.19 3.16 4.95
N ARG A 284 -18.45 2.74 4.84
CA ARG A 284 -18.84 1.56 4.07
C ARG A 284 -18.98 1.89 2.61
N LYS A 285 -18.50 0.99 1.76
CA LYS A 285 -18.82 1.00 0.34
C LYS A 285 -20.09 0.20 0.12
N GLU A 286 -21.14 0.88 -0.31
CA GLU A 286 -22.36 0.26 -0.80
C GLU A 286 -22.20 -0.04 -2.30
N TYR A 287 -22.68 -1.20 -2.73
CA TYR A 287 -22.80 -1.50 -4.16
C TYR A 287 -24.11 -0.95 -4.67
N ALA A 288 -24.04 -0.17 -5.74
CA ALA A 288 -25.21 0.20 -6.51
C ALA A 288 -25.73 -0.99 -7.31
#